data_38a8b9dc6f8278e800230300ba210259
#
_entry.id   38a8b9dc6f8278e800230300ba210259
#
_cell.length_a   1.000
_cell.length_b   1.000
_cell.length_c   1.000
_cell.angle_alpha   90.00
_cell.angle_beta   90.00
_cell.angle_gamma   90.00
#
_symmetry.space_group_name_H-M   'P 1'
#
loop_
_entity.id
_entity.type
_entity.pdbx_description
1 polymer ?
#
loop_
_entity_poly.entity_id
_entity_poly.type
_entity_poly.pdbx_seq_one_letter_code
_entity_poly.pdbx_strand_id
1 'polypeptide(L)'
;MGDALVSCQGCGKDVVTKLACPKCVQLGIPNNYFCNQECFRSNYKEHCKIHTAMQQLLLQQQQQQSGDGVVAAMDAPKAEKEALPVWAQHYRFRGSLRPTMLSPKRSVPAHIRKPDYASHPEGHSLSEQRDRANNTSIRIYKTPKEIEGIKHACQMGREVLNEASKALRVGVTTDEIDRVVHEASIERDCYPSPLNYYKFPKSVCTSVNEVICHGIPDYREVQDGDIVNLDVTVYNREGYHGDLNETFCVGNVDDAGRKLVQTAFQCLAKAVSMVKPGTLYRDLGTVIHKTAQANQCSVVRTYCGHGIGSLFHTAPNIPHYHKNKAKGIMKPGHVFTIEPMINLGGYADVTWDDNWTAVTSDGKRSAQFEHTMLVTETGYELLTARANEPVMTWNEENYTRKN
;
A
#
# COMPACT_ATOMS: atom_id res chain seq x y z
N MET A 1 -42.08 -20.14 14.99
CA MET A 1 -41.65 -20.85 13.78
C MET A 1 -40.53 -21.76 14.22
N GLY A 2 -40.75 -23.12 14.18
CA GLY A 2 -39.75 -24.08 14.67
C GLY A 2 -38.48 -24.05 13.82
N ASP A 3 -37.32 -24.06 14.47
CA ASP A 3 -36.02 -24.16 13.79
C ASP A 3 -35.97 -25.49 13.02
N ALA A 4 -35.79 -25.40 11.71
CA ALA A 4 -35.68 -26.59 10.85
C ALA A 4 -34.38 -27.33 11.20
N LEU A 5 -34.49 -28.62 11.46
CA LEU A 5 -33.36 -29.53 11.66
C LEU A 5 -32.53 -29.57 10.38
N VAL A 6 -31.19 -29.48 10.54
CA VAL A 6 -30.22 -29.61 9.45
C VAL A 6 -29.27 -30.76 9.74
N SER A 7 -28.90 -31.52 8.70
CA SER A 7 -28.00 -32.65 8.86
C SER A 7 -26.54 -32.20 8.96
N CYS A 8 -25.80 -32.72 9.93
CA CYS A 8 -24.38 -32.47 10.13
C CYS A 8 -23.54 -33.13 9.03
N GLN A 9 -22.76 -32.38 8.29
CA GLN A 9 -21.94 -32.90 7.19
C GLN A 9 -20.77 -33.80 7.65
N GLY A 10 -20.44 -33.79 8.95
CA GLY A 10 -19.36 -34.63 9.48
C GLY A 10 -19.85 -35.99 9.99
N CYS A 11 -20.99 -36.04 10.70
CA CYS A 11 -21.45 -37.26 11.34
C CYS A 11 -22.90 -37.70 10.97
N GLY A 12 -23.58 -36.95 10.08
CA GLY A 12 -24.94 -37.27 9.60
C GLY A 12 -26.05 -37.01 10.60
N LYS A 13 -25.79 -36.57 11.83
CA LYS A 13 -26.82 -36.32 12.84
C LYS A 13 -27.58 -35.03 12.54
N ASP A 14 -28.89 -35.05 12.75
CA ASP A 14 -29.70 -33.84 12.68
C ASP A 14 -29.47 -32.94 13.88
N VAL A 15 -29.26 -31.64 13.60
CA VAL A 15 -28.89 -30.63 14.60
C VAL A 15 -29.71 -29.36 14.44
N VAL A 16 -29.94 -28.69 15.54
CA VAL A 16 -30.62 -27.39 15.60
C VAL A 16 -29.56 -26.23 15.50
N THR A 17 -28.37 -26.48 16.01
CA THR A 17 -27.26 -25.51 15.96
C THR A 17 -26.56 -25.51 14.60
N LYS A 18 -26.53 -24.35 13.95
CA LYS A 18 -25.98 -24.15 12.60
C LYS A 18 -24.53 -23.64 12.66
N LEU A 19 -23.57 -24.50 13.00
CA LEU A 19 -22.15 -24.19 12.85
C LEU A 19 -21.78 -24.35 11.38
N ALA A 20 -21.76 -23.25 10.62
CA ALA A 20 -21.39 -23.26 9.21
C ALA A 20 -19.87 -23.14 9.02
N CYS A 21 -19.34 -23.80 7.98
CA CYS A 21 -17.96 -23.58 7.55
C CYS A 21 -17.82 -22.18 6.92
N PRO A 22 -16.95 -21.30 7.43
CA PRO A 22 -16.78 -19.95 6.90
C PRO A 22 -16.42 -19.94 5.40
N LYS A 23 -15.60 -20.91 4.97
CA LYS A 23 -15.19 -21.04 3.57
C LYS A 23 -16.33 -21.44 2.64
N CYS A 24 -17.23 -22.31 3.12
CA CYS A 24 -18.43 -22.66 2.36
C CYS A 24 -19.38 -21.47 2.23
N VAL A 25 -19.56 -20.70 3.29
CA VAL A 25 -20.35 -19.46 3.25
C VAL A 25 -19.76 -18.50 2.22
N GLN A 26 -18.44 -18.31 2.22
CA GLN A 26 -17.73 -17.47 1.26
C GLN A 26 -17.88 -17.93 -0.20
N LEU A 27 -17.94 -19.24 -0.44
CA LEU A 27 -18.07 -19.84 -1.77
C LEU A 27 -19.54 -20.05 -2.20
N GLY A 28 -20.52 -19.60 -1.40
CA GLY A 28 -21.94 -19.78 -1.69
C GLY A 28 -22.41 -21.23 -1.65
N ILE A 29 -21.69 -22.13 -0.96
CA ILE A 29 -22.02 -23.55 -0.88
C ILE A 29 -23.10 -23.77 0.19
N PRO A 30 -24.34 -24.17 -0.16
CA PRO A 30 -25.43 -24.33 0.79
C PRO A 30 -25.27 -25.56 1.67
N ASN A 31 -25.98 -25.58 2.78
CA ASN A 31 -26.15 -26.75 3.66
C ASN A 31 -24.89 -27.38 4.26
N ASN A 32 -23.83 -26.57 4.50
CA ASN A 32 -22.56 -27.02 5.06
C ASN A 32 -22.48 -26.75 6.57
N TYR A 33 -23.27 -27.48 7.36
CA TYR A 33 -23.39 -27.33 8.80
C TYR A 33 -22.77 -28.52 9.55
N PHE A 34 -22.20 -28.23 10.72
CA PHE A 34 -21.62 -29.22 11.63
C PHE A 34 -22.25 -29.10 13.02
N CYS A 35 -22.35 -30.24 13.72
CA CYS A 35 -23.00 -30.28 15.04
C CYS A 35 -22.18 -29.58 16.14
N ASN A 36 -20.85 -29.58 16.03
CA ASN A 36 -19.93 -28.89 16.92
C ASN A 36 -18.56 -28.70 16.27
N GLN A 37 -17.68 -27.99 16.98
CA GLN A 37 -16.34 -27.63 16.49
C GLN A 37 -15.40 -28.83 16.37
N GLU A 38 -15.56 -29.84 17.20
CA GLU A 38 -14.76 -31.07 17.15
C GLU A 38 -15.12 -31.90 15.92
N CYS A 39 -16.41 -32.06 15.62
CA CYS A 39 -16.89 -32.71 14.42
C CYS A 39 -16.43 -32.00 13.14
N PHE A 40 -16.41 -30.66 13.14
CA PHE A 40 -15.85 -29.87 12.06
C PHE A 40 -14.35 -30.14 11.85
N ARG A 41 -13.56 -30.10 12.92
CA ARG A 41 -12.11 -30.35 12.87
C ARG A 41 -11.77 -31.76 12.37
N SER A 42 -12.47 -32.77 12.87
CA SER A 42 -12.23 -34.17 12.52
C SER A 42 -12.54 -34.47 11.05
N ASN A 43 -13.45 -33.74 10.43
CA ASN A 43 -13.84 -33.91 9.04
C ASN A 43 -13.30 -32.86 8.09
N TYR A 44 -12.48 -31.94 8.59
CA TYR A 44 -12.04 -30.75 7.84
C TYR A 44 -11.27 -31.09 6.56
N LYS A 45 -10.37 -32.09 6.60
CA LYS A 45 -9.56 -32.50 5.45
C LYS A 45 -10.41 -33.01 4.27
N GLU A 46 -11.43 -33.80 4.55
CA GLU A 46 -12.37 -34.29 3.54
C GLU A 46 -13.29 -33.17 3.06
N HIS A 47 -13.78 -32.35 3.99
CA HIS A 47 -14.62 -31.20 3.69
C HIS A 47 -13.92 -30.15 2.78
N CYS A 48 -12.60 -29.98 2.88
CA CYS A 48 -11.84 -29.06 2.01
C CYS A 48 -11.90 -29.44 0.53
N LYS A 49 -12.16 -30.71 0.18
CA LYS A 49 -12.31 -31.14 -1.22
C LYS A 49 -13.49 -30.44 -1.91
N ILE A 50 -14.56 -30.16 -1.16
CA ILE A 50 -15.73 -29.42 -1.66
C ILE A 50 -15.34 -27.98 -2.05
N HIS A 51 -14.48 -27.34 -1.25
CA HIS A 51 -13.99 -25.99 -1.56
C HIS A 51 -13.20 -25.97 -2.86
N THR A 52 -12.29 -26.96 -3.05
CA THR A 52 -11.46 -27.07 -4.25
C THR A 52 -12.32 -27.32 -5.49
N ALA A 53 -13.31 -28.23 -5.39
CA ALA A 53 -14.21 -28.54 -6.50
C ALA A 53 -15.05 -27.30 -6.90
N MET A 54 -15.58 -26.55 -5.94
CA MET A 54 -16.36 -25.34 -6.22
C MET A 54 -15.51 -24.24 -6.85
N GLN A 55 -14.26 -24.04 -6.38
CA GLN A 55 -13.34 -23.09 -6.98
C GLN A 55 -13.00 -23.45 -8.43
N GLN A 56 -12.81 -24.74 -8.73
CA GLN A 56 -12.58 -25.20 -10.10
C GLN A 56 -13.80 -24.97 -11.01
N LEU A 57 -15.00 -25.19 -10.47
CA LEU A 57 -16.24 -24.96 -11.21
C LEU A 57 -16.44 -23.48 -11.56
N LEU A 58 -16.15 -22.59 -10.61
CA LEU A 58 -16.20 -21.14 -10.81
C LEU A 58 -15.18 -20.68 -11.85
N LEU A 59 -13.96 -21.25 -11.84
CA LEU A 59 -12.93 -20.96 -12.85
C LEU A 59 -13.33 -21.45 -14.24
N GLN A 60 -13.96 -22.63 -14.35
CA GLN A 60 -14.45 -23.15 -15.64
C GLN A 60 -15.59 -22.30 -16.20
N GLN A 61 -16.50 -21.82 -15.35
CA GLN A 61 -17.58 -20.91 -15.78
C GLN A 61 -17.03 -19.57 -16.30
N GLN A 62 -15.96 -19.03 -15.69
CA GLN A 62 -15.28 -17.83 -16.15
C GLN A 62 -14.58 -18.04 -17.51
N GLN A 63 -14.00 -19.21 -17.75
CA GLN A 63 -13.35 -19.55 -19.02
C GLN A 63 -14.34 -19.78 -20.18
N GLN A 64 -15.55 -20.23 -19.91
CA GLN A 64 -16.60 -20.41 -20.93
C GLN A 64 -17.26 -19.10 -21.36
N GLN A 65 -17.13 -18.02 -20.58
CA GLN A 65 -17.65 -16.69 -20.92
C GLN A 65 -16.66 -15.84 -21.73
N SER A 66 -15.41 -16.29 -21.94
CA SER A 66 -14.36 -15.56 -22.65
C SER A 66 -14.09 -16.02 -24.09
N GLY A 67 -14.98 -16.78 -24.70
CA GLY A 67 -14.91 -17.19 -26.11
C GLY A 67 -15.90 -16.42 -26.96
N ASP A 68 -15.41 -15.49 -27.72
CA ASP A 68 -15.80 -14.83 -28.96
C ASP A 68 -15.95 -13.31 -28.90
N GLY A 69 -15.09 -12.65 -29.69
CA GLY A 69 -15.50 -11.49 -30.50
C GLY A 69 -15.01 -10.11 -30.13
N VAL A 70 -14.10 -9.60 -30.95
CA VAL A 70 -13.98 -8.19 -31.36
C VAL A 70 -13.79 -7.12 -30.24
N VAL A 71 -12.60 -6.51 -30.25
CA VAL A 71 -12.23 -5.33 -29.51
C VAL A 71 -13.05 -4.11 -29.96
N ALA A 72 -14.14 -3.85 -29.25
CA ALA A 72 -14.76 -2.52 -29.18
C ALA A 72 -14.41 -1.88 -27.86
N ALA A 73 -14.09 -0.59 -27.85
CA ALA A 73 -13.86 0.18 -26.65
C ALA A 73 -15.03 -0.05 -25.69
N MET A 74 -14.79 -0.77 -24.59
CA MET A 74 -15.80 -1.04 -23.59
C MET A 74 -15.91 0.16 -22.67
N ASP A 75 -17.03 0.86 -22.74
CA ASP A 75 -17.54 1.62 -21.62
C ASP A 75 -17.51 0.73 -20.36
N ALA A 76 -16.95 1.25 -19.27
CA ALA A 76 -16.91 0.54 -18.01
C ALA A 76 -18.33 0.07 -17.65
N PRO A 77 -18.54 -1.22 -17.28
CA PRO A 77 -19.86 -1.69 -16.90
C PRO A 77 -20.35 -0.84 -15.72
N LYS A 78 -21.55 -0.27 -15.79
CA LYS A 78 -22.26 0.28 -14.64
C LYS A 78 -22.34 -0.84 -13.61
N ALA A 79 -21.47 -0.75 -12.58
CA ALA A 79 -21.44 -1.72 -11.50
C ALA A 79 -22.83 -1.77 -10.87
N GLU A 80 -23.52 -2.90 -11.01
CA GLU A 80 -24.58 -3.25 -10.07
C GLU A 80 -23.97 -3.13 -8.68
N LYS A 81 -24.71 -2.56 -7.73
CA LYS A 81 -24.29 -2.39 -6.33
C LYS A 81 -24.08 -3.78 -5.70
N GLU A 82 -22.95 -4.41 -6.03
CA GLU A 82 -22.54 -5.63 -5.37
C GLU A 82 -22.28 -5.35 -3.90
N ALA A 83 -22.69 -6.27 -3.05
CA ALA A 83 -22.62 -6.13 -1.61
C ALA A 83 -21.14 -5.93 -1.17
N LEU A 84 -20.92 -4.97 -0.29
CA LEU A 84 -19.63 -4.76 0.37
C LEU A 84 -19.03 -6.08 0.88
N PRO A 85 -17.71 -6.23 0.94
CA PRO A 85 -17.07 -7.36 1.61
C PRO A 85 -17.70 -7.63 2.96
N VAL A 86 -17.88 -8.91 3.35
CA VAL A 86 -18.59 -9.29 4.57
C VAL A 86 -18.08 -8.56 5.81
N TRP A 87 -16.76 -8.37 5.92
CA TRP A 87 -16.15 -7.62 7.02
C TRP A 87 -16.53 -6.14 7.02
N ALA A 88 -16.80 -5.55 5.84
CA ALA A 88 -17.18 -4.15 5.72
C ALA A 88 -18.67 -3.90 6.01
N GLN A 89 -19.50 -4.95 6.06
CA GLN A 89 -20.92 -4.84 6.45
C GLN A 89 -21.08 -4.48 7.93
N HIS A 90 -20.08 -4.80 8.76
CA HIS A 90 -20.01 -4.48 10.19
C HIS A 90 -18.85 -3.50 10.47
N TYR A 91 -18.74 -2.47 9.62
CA TYR A 91 -17.67 -1.50 9.69
C TYR A 91 -17.61 -0.80 11.06
N ARG A 92 -16.51 -1.04 11.80
CA ARG A 92 -16.30 -0.56 13.17
C ARG A 92 -15.34 0.65 13.27
N PHE A 93 -14.74 1.03 12.15
CA PHE A 93 -13.75 2.11 12.12
C PHE A 93 -14.43 3.48 12.00
N ARG A 94 -13.75 4.52 12.47
CA ARG A 94 -14.21 5.91 12.33
C ARG A 94 -13.82 6.47 10.98
N GLY A 95 -14.47 7.57 10.60
CA GLY A 95 -14.28 8.19 9.29
C GLY A 95 -15.39 7.82 8.32
N SER A 96 -15.38 8.49 7.16
CA SER A 96 -16.42 8.36 6.14
C SER A 96 -16.08 7.34 5.05
N LEU A 97 -14.80 7.02 4.91
CA LEU A 97 -14.33 6.12 3.87
C LEU A 97 -14.82 4.68 4.10
N ARG A 98 -15.18 4.02 3.01
CA ARG A 98 -15.58 2.61 3.01
C ARG A 98 -14.85 1.88 1.89
N PRO A 99 -14.40 0.64 2.13
CA PRO A 99 -13.86 -0.19 1.07
C PRO A 99 -14.93 -0.52 0.05
N THR A 100 -14.52 -0.70 -1.19
CA THR A 100 -15.38 -1.20 -2.26
C THR A 100 -14.84 -2.52 -2.83
N MET A 101 -15.37 -2.98 -3.94
CA MET A 101 -14.90 -4.19 -4.61
C MET A 101 -13.50 -3.99 -5.17
N LEU A 102 -12.75 -5.09 -5.23
CA LEU A 102 -11.42 -5.12 -5.83
C LEU A 102 -11.47 -5.76 -7.21
N SER A 103 -10.81 -5.17 -8.21
CA SER A 103 -10.53 -5.85 -9.46
C SER A 103 -9.55 -7.01 -9.26
N PRO A 104 -9.53 -7.99 -10.17
CA PRO A 104 -8.55 -9.08 -10.14
C PRO A 104 -7.10 -8.54 -10.12
N LYS A 105 -6.21 -9.31 -9.49
CA LYS A 105 -4.77 -9.01 -9.48
C LYS A 105 -4.23 -8.94 -10.90
N ARG A 106 -3.54 -7.85 -11.23
CA ARG A 106 -2.92 -7.64 -12.54
C ARG A 106 -1.69 -8.53 -12.73
N SER A 107 -1.45 -8.97 -13.96
CA SER A 107 -0.33 -9.85 -14.30
C SER A 107 0.86 -9.03 -14.81
N VAL A 108 2.08 -9.45 -14.41
CA VAL A 108 3.33 -8.86 -14.90
C VAL A 108 3.97 -9.78 -15.94
N PRO A 109 4.33 -9.27 -17.15
CA PRO A 109 4.96 -10.05 -18.20
C PRO A 109 6.20 -10.82 -17.73
N ALA A 110 6.48 -11.95 -18.39
CA ALA A 110 7.56 -12.85 -17.96
C ALA A 110 8.96 -12.25 -18.14
N HIS A 111 9.15 -11.33 -19.09
CA HIS A 111 10.43 -10.67 -19.34
C HIS A 111 10.82 -9.64 -18.28
N ILE A 112 9.85 -9.12 -17.51
CA ILE A 112 10.11 -8.19 -16.42
C ILE A 112 10.79 -8.93 -15.27
N ARG A 113 11.94 -8.40 -14.83
CA ARG A 113 12.63 -8.91 -13.64
C ARG A 113 11.75 -8.74 -12.41
N LYS A 114 11.62 -9.83 -11.63
CA LYS A 114 10.74 -9.87 -10.47
C LYS A 114 11.56 -10.01 -9.17
N PRO A 115 11.14 -9.35 -8.07
CA PRO A 115 11.71 -9.62 -6.75
C PRO A 115 11.31 -11.03 -6.27
N ASP A 116 11.98 -11.55 -5.27
CA ASP A 116 11.82 -12.93 -4.81
C ASP A 116 10.42 -13.25 -4.27
N TYR A 117 9.71 -12.27 -3.74
CA TYR A 117 8.36 -12.44 -3.22
C TYR A 117 7.27 -12.44 -4.30
N ALA A 118 7.59 -12.01 -5.53
CA ALA A 118 6.58 -11.84 -6.60
C ALA A 118 5.84 -13.14 -6.93
N SER A 119 6.53 -14.28 -6.88
CA SER A 119 5.96 -15.62 -7.09
C SER A 119 5.77 -16.43 -5.82
N HIS A 120 6.11 -15.88 -4.66
CA HIS A 120 5.93 -16.57 -3.39
C HIS A 120 4.43 -16.64 -3.03
N PRO A 121 3.87 -17.82 -2.65
CA PRO A 121 2.44 -17.97 -2.37
C PRO A 121 1.90 -17.01 -1.29
N GLU A 122 2.71 -16.75 -0.27
CA GLU A 122 2.38 -15.82 0.83
C GLU A 122 3.01 -14.43 0.63
N GLY A 123 3.68 -14.17 -0.51
CA GLY A 123 4.32 -12.91 -0.81
C GLY A 123 5.51 -12.56 0.10
N HIS A 124 6.11 -13.53 0.76
CA HIS A 124 7.24 -13.28 1.66
C HIS A 124 8.54 -13.01 0.91
N SER A 125 9.21 -11.92 1.23
CA SER A 125 10.58 -11.67 0.78
C SER A 125 11.56 -12.48 1.61
N LEU A 126 12.06 -13.58 1.02
CA LEU A 126 13.03 -14.45 1.67
C LEU A 126 14.40 -13.77 1.82
N SER A 127 14.73 -12.84 0.94
CA SER A 127 15.96 -12.05 1.01
C SER A 127 15.92 -11.06 2.18
N GLU A 128 14.79 -10.38 2.43
CA GLU A 128 14.62 -9.53 3.61
C GLU A 128 14.61 -10.32 4.90
N GLN A 129 13.97 -11.48 4.92
CA GLN A 129 13.99 -12.37 6.09
C GLN A 129 15.41 -12.80 6.45
N ARG A 130 16.22 -13.17 5.44
CA ARG A 130 17.64 -13.51 5.62
C ARG A 130 18.45 -12.31 6.09
N ASP A 131 18.22 -11.12 5.52
CA ASP A 131 18.89 -9.89 5.94
C ASP A 131 18.60 -9.58 7.42
N ARG A 132 17.35 -9.64 7.84
CA ARG A 132 16.94 -9.42 9.24
C ARG A 132 17.54 -10.44 10.20
N ALA A 133 17.66 -11.71 9.78
CA ALA A 133 18.22 -12.77 10.61
C ALA A 133 19.75 -12.69 10.76
N ASN A 134 20.45 -12.24 9.72
CA ASN A 134 21.92 -12.36 9.62
C ASN A 134 22.63 -11.00 9.72
N ASN A 135 21.94 -9.89 9.55
CA ASN A 135 22.57 -8.57 9.44
C ASN A 135 21.71 -7.49 10.08
N THR A 136 22.22 -6.87 11.14
CA THR A 136 21.62 -5.71 11.79
C THR A 136 22.27 -4.38 11.36
N SER A 137 23.26 -4.42 10.47
CA SER A 137 23.99 -3.25 10.00
C SER A 137 23.26 -2.58 8.84
N ILE A 138 23.38 -1.26 8.77
CA ILE A 138 22.84 -0.46 7.67
C ILE A 138 23.72 -0.71 6.44
N ARG A 139 23.09 -1.02 5.30
CA ARG A 139 23.79 -1.25 4.03
C ARG A 139 24.49 0.02 3.54
N ILE A 140 25.69 -0.15 3.01
CA ILE A 140 26.46 0.92 2.37
C ILE A 140 26.66 0.51 0.90
N TYR A 141 26.09 1.30 0.00
CA TYR A 141 26.30 1.16 -1.44
C TYR A 141 27.54 1.97 -1.84
N LYS A 142 28.55 1.32 -2.38
CA LYS A 142 29.87 1.95 -2.63
C LYS A 142 30.28 1.95 -4.08
N THR A 143 29.76 1.00 -4.86
CA THR A 143 30.16 0.92 -6.25
C THR A 143 29.33 1.85 -7.13
N PRO A 144 29.94 2.49 -8.15
CA PRO A 144 29.15 3.29 -9.10
C PRO A 144 27.98 2.52 -9.70
N LYS A 145 28.16 1.24 -10.00
CA LYS A 145 27.10 0.38 -10.57
C LYS A 145 25.90 0.22 -9.65
N GLU A 146 26.10 0.04 -8.34
CA GLU A 146 25.00 -0.03 -7.37
C GLU A 146 24.26 1.30 -7.27
N ILE A 147 25.01 2.40 -7.15
CA ILE A 147 24.45 3.73 -7.01
C ILE A 147 23.64 4.12 -8.26
N GLU A 148 24.18 3.90 -9.45
CA GLU A 148 23.46 4.16 -10.71
C GLU A 148 22.22 3.29 -10.87
N GLY A 149 22.28 2.00 -10.48
CA GLY A 149 21.11 1.13 -10.50
C GLY A 149 19.99 1.60 -9.57
N ILE A 150 20.35 2.10 -8.37
CA ILE A 150 19.38 2.67 -7.43
C ILE A 150 18.81 3.99 -7.96
N LYS A 151 19.65 4.89 -8.48
CA LYS A 151 19.22 6.14 -9.11
C LYS A 151 18.23 5.89 -10.25
N HIS A 152 18.53 4.91 -11.09
CA HIS A 152 17.65 4.51 -12.19
C HIS A 152 16.28 4.03 -11.67
N ALA A 153 16.25 3.18 -10.61
CA ALA A 153 14.99 2.76 -10.00
C ALA A 153 14.19 3.96 -9.47
N CYS A 154 14.84 4.88 -8.77
CA CYS A 154 14.20 6.08 -8.23
C CYS A 154 13.67 7.01 -9.32
N GLN A 155 14.40 7.15 -10.43
CA GLN A 155 13.93 7.92 -11.59
C GLN A 155 12.70 7.28 -12.22
N MET A 156 12.70 5.94 -12.43
CA MET A 156 11.54 5.22 -12.96
C MET A 156 10.33 5.35 -12.03
N GLY A 157 10.53 5.22 -10.71
CA GLY A 157 9.48 5.45 -9.72
C GLY A 157 8.88 6.86 -9.81
N ARG A 158 9.73 7.90 -9.95
CA ARG A 158 9.29 9.28 -10.15
C ARG A 158 8.46 9.45 -11.43
N GLU A 159 8.88 8.86 -12.52
CA GLU A 159 8.14 8.92 -13.78
C GLU A 159 6.77 8.21 -13.66
N VAL A 160 6.72 7.04 -13.01
CA VAL A 160 5.47 6.30 -12.77
C VAL A 160 4.52 7.12 -11.89
N LEU A 161 5.01 7.74 -10.80
CA LEU A 161 4.19 8.61 -9.96
C LEU A 161 3.67 9.83 -10.74
N ASN A 162 4.46 10.38 -11.65
CA ASN A 162 4.01 11.47 -12.51
C ASN A 162 2.84 11.03 -13.42
N GLU A 163 2.90 9.83 -14.01
CA GLU A 163 1.77 9.29 -14.81
C GLU A 163 0.52 9.06 -13.94
N ALA A 164 0.69 8.45 -12.76
CA ALA A 164 -0.40 8.27 -11.79
C ALA A 164 -1.06 9.60 -11.41
N SER A 165 -0.24 10.63 -11.15
CA SER A 165 -0.71 11.96 -10.77
C SER A 165 -1.48 12.69 -11.88
N LYS A 166 -1.15 12.44 -13.17
CA LYS A 166 -1.90 12.97 -14.32
C LYS A 166 -3.28 12.31 -14.46
N ALA A 167 -3.38 11.02 -14.11
CA ALA A 167 -4.64 10.30 -14.15
C ALA A 167 -5.57 10.68 -13.00
N LEU A 168 -5.02 11.22 -11.90
CA LEU A 168 -5.78 11.56 -10.70
C LEU A 168 -6.69 12.79 -10.94
N ARG A 169 -8.01 12.59 -10.84
CA ARG A 169 -9.06 13.62 -10.97
C ARG A 169 -10.34 13.17 -10.28
N VAL A 170 -11.29 14.06 -10.13
CA VAL A 170 -12.64 13.71 -9.66
C VAL A 170 -13.27 12.67 -10.60
N GLY A 171 -13.93 11.66 -10.01
CA GLY A 171 -14.63 10.59 -10.73
C GLY A 171 -13.74 9.44 -11.24
N VAL A 172 -12.40 9.54 -11.14
CA VAL A 172 -11.53 8.39 -11.43
C VAL A 172 -11.58 7.41 -10.26
N THR A 173 -11.61 6.11 -10.53
CA THR A 173 -11.50 5.11 -9.45
C THR A 173 -10.04 4.94 -9.02
N THR A 174 -9.83 4.55 -7.76
CA THR A 174 -8.47 4.23 -7.29
C THR A 174 -7.92 2.98 -8.01
N ASP A 175 -8.78 2.06 -8.47
CA ASP A 175 -8.40 0.93 -9.31
C ASP A 175 -7.88 1.36 -10.70
N GLU A 176 -8.43 2.42 -11.28
CA GLU A 176 -7.91 2.99 -12.54
C GLU A 176 -6.51 3.60 -12.34
N ILE A 177 -6.25 4.23 -11.18
CA ILE A 177 -4.90 4.68 -10.83
C ILE A 177 -3.95 3.48 -10.72
N ASP A 178 -4.37 2.38 -10.10
CA ASP A 178 -3.59 1.13 -10.06
C ASP A 178 -3.27 0.60 -11.45
N ARG A 179 -4.24 0.66 -12.39
CA ARG A 179 -4.01 0.27 -13.79
C ARG A 179 -2.92 1.12 -14.44
N VAL A 180 -3.02 2.43 -14.29
CA VAL A 180 -2.02 3.38 -14.83
C VAL A 180 -0.63 3.12 -14.26
N VAL A 181 -0.52 2.95 -12.94
CA VAL A 181 0.78 2.65 -12.29
C VAL A 181 1.34 1.31 -12.76
N HIS A 182 0.48 0.29 -12.86
CA HIS A 182 0.89 -1.03 -13.34
C HIS A 182 1.47 -0.97 -14.75
N GLU A 183 0.73 -0.37 -15.69
CA GLU A 183 1.14 -0.24 -17.08
C GLU A 183 2.39 0.63 -17.23
N ALA A 184 2.43 1.79 -16.58
CA ALA A 184 3.59 2.69 -16.61
C ALA A 184 4.86 2.03 -16.02
N SER A 185 4.72 1.15 -15.03
CA SER A 185 5.84 0.35 -14.49
C SER A 185 6.34 -0.65 -15.54
N ILE A 186 5.43 -1.39 -16.18
CA ILE A 186 5.77 -2.38 -17.24
C ILE A 186 6.45 -1.70 -18.43
N GLU A 187 5.94 -0.56 -18.88
CA GLU A 187 6.54 0.22 -19.99
C GLU A 187 7.99 0.65 -19.72
N ARG A 188 8.37 0.72 -18.44
CA ARG A 188 9.73 1.06 -17.97
C ARG A 188 10.58 -0.15 -17.58
N ASP A 189 10.20 -1.35 -18.01
CA ASP A 189 10.86 -2.60 -17.63
C ASP A 189 10.97 -2.79 -16.08
N CYS A 190 9.98 -2.29 -15.34
CA CYS A 190 9.94 -2.38 -13.88
C CYS A 190 8.79 -3.26 -13.39
N TYR A 191 9.02 -3.93 -12.26
CA TYR A 191 7.99 -4.60 -11.48
C TYR A 191 7.42 -3.62 -10.44
N PRO A 192 6.10 -3.43 -10.32
CA PRO A 192 5.53 -2.61 -9.26
C PRO A 192 5.72 -3.33 -7.92
N SER A 193 6.59 -2.81 -7.07
CA SER A 193 7.07 -3.48 -5.85
C SER A 193 5.98 -3.88 -4.85
N PRO A 194 4.89 -3.12 -4.65
CA PRO A 194 3.83 -3.54 -3.73
C PRO A 194 3.12 -4.84 -4.15
N LEU A 195 3.06 -5.14 -5.46
CA LEU A 195 2.29 -6.27 -5.98
C LEU A 195 2.79 -7.60 -5.43
N ASN A 196 1.95 -8.31 -4.72
CA ASN A 196 2.24 -9.55 -4.00
C ASN A 196 3.19 -9.43 -2.79
N TYR A 197 3.69 -8.25 -2.43
CA TYR A 197 4.45 -8.09 -1.20
C TYR A 197 3.54 -8.39 0.00
N TYR A 198 3.84 -9.45 0.76
CA TYR A 198 2.95 -10.00 1.81
C TYR A 198 1.48 -10.07 1.38
N LYS A 199 1.24 -10.49 0.12
CA LYS A 199 -0.10 -10.61 -0.51
C LYS A 199 -0.81 -9.28 -0.80
N PHE A 200 -0.12 -8.14 -0.77
CA PHE A 200 -0.73 -6.90 -1.24
C PHE A 200 -1.22 -7.08 -2.68
N PRO A 201 -2.50 -6.79 -2.98
CA PRO A 201 -3.11 -7.26 -4.23
C PRO A 201 -2.92 -6.33 -5.43
N LYS A 202 -2.32 -5.15 -5.24
CA LYS A 202 -2.27 -4.04 -6.19
C LYS A 202 -0.84 -3.55 -6.45
N SER A 203 -0.68 -2.66 -7.44
CA SER A 203 0.62 -2.16 -7.90
C SER A 203 1.04 -0.84 -7.26
N VAL A 204 0.15 -0.22 -6.52
CA VAL A 204 0.33 1.08 -5.84
C VAL A 204 -0.50 1.09 -4.57
N CYS A 205 -0.12 1.90 -3.58
CA CYS A 205 -1.04 2.25 -2.51
C CYS A 205 -1.75 3.58 -2.83
N THR A 206 -3.07 3.63 -2.61
CA THR A 206 -3.88 4.84 -2.77
C THR A 206 -4.56 5.17 -1.45
N SER A 207 -4.01 6.12 -0.71
CA SER A 207 -4.48 6.45 0.64
C SER A 207 -5.29 7.74 0.61
N VAL A 208 -6.61 7.61 0.81
CA VAL A 208 -7.58 8.70 0.68
C VAL A 208 -8.00 9.20 2.06
N ASN A 209 -8.00 10.50 2.28
CA ASN A 209 -8.49 11.19 3.46
C ASN A 209 -7.95 10.63 4.79
N GLU A 210 -8.77 9.87 5.54
CA GLU A 210 -8.39 9.26 6.83
C GLU A 210 -7.47 8.04 6.72
N VAL A 211 -7.21 7.54 5.51
CA VAL A 211 -6.21 6.49 5.29
C VAL A 211 -4.82 7.10 5.42
N ILE A 212 -4.05 6.56 6.36
CA ILE A 212 -2.69 7.00 6.66
C ILE A 212 -1.73 6.51 5.59
N CYS A 213 -1.74 5.20 5.32
CA CYS A 213 -0.90 4.51 4.34
C CYS A 213 -1.49 3.14 3.96
N HIS A 214 -0.90 2.51 2.95
CA HIS A 214 -1.23 1.17 2.46
C HIS A 214 -2.69 0.99 2.02
N GLY A 215 -3.38 2.07 1.62
CA GLY A 215 -4.71 1.98 1.05
C GLY A 215 -4.72 1.11 -0.21
N ILE A 216 -5.58 0.08 -0.24
CA ILE A 216 -5.71 -0.82 -1.39
C ILE A 216 -6.58 -0.16 -2.45
N PRO A 217 -6.09 0.07 -3.67
CA PRO A 217 -6.91 0.53 -4.80
C PRO A 217 -8.14 -0.34 -5.04
N ASP A 218 -9.30 0.31 -5.18
CA ASP A 218 -10.61 -0.32 -5.36
C ASP A 218 -11.50 0.49 -6.33
N TYR A 219 -12.77 0.14 -6.48
CA TYR A 219 -13.70 0.86 -7.36
C TYR A 219 -14.28 2.15 -6.76
N ARG A 220 -13.78 2.61 -5.61
CA ARG A 220 -14.16 3.92 -5.09
C ARG A 220 -13.71 5.02 -6.03
N GLU A 221 -14.65 5.85 -6.47
CA GLU A 221 -14.36 7.07 -7.22
C GLU A 221 -13.78 8.14 -6.29
N VAL A 222 -12.73 8.82 -6.75
CA VAL A 222 -12.18 10.00 -6.10
C VAL A 222 -13.22 11.13 -6.17
N GLN A 223 -13.48 11.77 -5.05
CA GLN A 223 -14.50 12.80 -4.91
C GLN A 223 -13.89 14.20 -4.88
N ASP A 224 -14.70 15.20 -5.23
CA ASP A 224 -14.34 16.60 -5.06
C ASP A 224 -14.07 16.90 -3.57
N GLY A 225 -12.91 17.46 -3.26
CA GLY A 225 -12.48 17.74 -1.90
C GLY A 225 -11.65 16.62 -1.23
N ASP A 226 -11.42 15.49 -1.91
CA ASP A 226 -10.51 14.45 -1.41
C ASP A 226 -9.05 14.93 -1.40
N ILE A 227 -8.29 14.49 -0.40
CA ILE A 227 -6.84 14.41 -0.47
C ILE A 227 -6.44 12.97 -0.71
N VAL A 228 -5.52 12.71 -1.65
CA VAL A 228 -5.14 11.35 -2.07
C VAL A 228 -3.63 11.24 -2.08
N ASN A 229 -3.09 10.34 -1.27
CA ASN A 229 -1.68 9.94 -1.36
C ASN A 229 -1.55 8.81 -2.39
N LEU A 230 -0.58 8.96 -3.27
CA LEU A 230 -0.15 7.96 -4.23
C LEU A 230 1.25 7.51 -3.85
N ASP A 231 1.40 6.24 -3.48
CA ASP A 231 2.63 5.65 -3.00
C ASP A 231 3.12 4.61 -4.00
N VAL A 232 4.20 4.95 -4.68
CA VAL A 232 4.74 4.22 -5.82
C VAL A 232 6.13 3.70 -5.51
N THR A 233 6.28 2.38 -5.56
CA THR A 233 7.58 1.72 -5.55
C THR A 233 7.75 0.84 -6.77
N VAL A 234 8.88 0.95 -7.44
CA VAL A 234 9.22 0.09 -8.58
C VAL A 234 10.51 -0.70 -8.33
N TYR A 235 10.58 -1.90 -8.88
CA TYR A 235 11.79 -2.74 -8.90
C TYR A 235 12.30 -2.86 -10.33
N ASN A 236 13.48 -2.30 -10.59
CA ASN A 236 14.02 -2.20 -11.93
C ASN A 236 14.77 -3.45 -12.41
N ARG A 237 15.16 -3.46 -13.67
CA ARG A 237 15.91 -4.57 -14.28
C ARG A 237 17.30 -4.81 -13.67
N GLU A 238 17.90 -3.80 -13.04
CA GLU A 238 19.16 -3.90 -12.32
C GLU A 238 19.01 -4.60 -10.97
N GLY A 239 17.79 -4.69 -10.43
CA GLY A 239 17.48 -5.35 -9.17
C GLY A 239 17.49 -4.44 -7.96
N TYR A 240 17.03 -3.20 -8.13
CA TYR A 240 16.90 -2.20 -7.08
C TYR A 240 15.48 -1.65 -7.03
N HIS A 241 15.05 -1.29 -5.82
CA HIS A 241 13.80 -0.59 -5.56
C HIS A 241 14.02 0.91 -5.53
N GLY A 242 13.02 1.66 -6.01
CA GLY A 242 12.93 3.12 -5.86
C GLY A 242 11.54 3.48 -5.37
N ASP A 243 11.46 4.20 -4.25
CA ASP A 243 10.26 4.41 -3.45
C ASP A 243 10.00 5.89 -3.23
N LEU A 244 8.75 6.30 -3.41
CA LEU A 244 8.32 7.68 -3.19
C LEU A 244 6.80 7.79 -3.11
N ASN A 245 6.32 8.76 -2.34
CA ASN A 245 4.90 9.10 -2.37
C ASN A 245 4.65 10.61 -2.28
N GLU A 246 3.50 11.04 -2.76
CA GLU A 246 3.02 12.41 -2.67
C GLU A 246 1.52 12.44 -2.41
N THR A 247 1.07 13.39 -1.60
CA THR A 247 -0.35 13.65 -1.38
C THR A 247 -0.84 14.79 -2.25
N PHE A 248 -1.95 14.58 -2.94
CA PHE A 248 -2.58 15.52 -3.86
C PHE A 248 -3.93 15.98 -3.33
N CYS A 249 -4.22 17.27 -3.50
CA CYS A 249 -5.54 17.85 -3.32
C CYS A 249 -6.36 17.69 -4.61
N VAL A 250 -7.55 17.10 -4.56
CA VAL A 250 -8.39 16.86 -5.75
C VAL A 250 -9.64 17.73 -5.70
N GLY A 251 -9.81 18.58 -6.70
CA GLY A 251 -10.91 19.53 -6.76
C GLY A 251 -10.87 20.59 -5.64
N ASN A 252 -12.00 20.81 -4.98
CA ASN A 252 -12.20 21.89 -4.00
C ASN A 252 -11.89 21.41 -2.57
N VAL A 253 -10.63 21.15 -2.27
CA VAL A 253 -10.21 20.79 -0.90
C VAL A 253 -10.28 22.00 0.02
N ASP A 254 -10.83 21.84 1.23
CA ASP A 254 -10.92 22.88 2.24
C ASP A 254 -9.55 23.33 2.77
N ASP A 255 -9.54 24.48 3.49
CA ASP A 255 -8.30 25.06 4.03
C ASP A 255 -7.57 24.13 4.99
N ALA A 256 -8.29 23.33 5.77
CA ALA A 256 -7.70 22.38 6.72
C ALA A 256 -6.97 21.26 5.98
N GLY A 257 -7.55 20.74 4.89
CA GLY A 257 -6.92 19.73 4.02
C GLY A 257 -5.67 20.27 3.31
N ARG A 258 -5.78 21.45 2.67
CA ARG A 258 -4.62 22.09 2.03
C ARG A 258 -3.48 22.36 3.02
N LYS A 259 -3.80 22.88 4.21
CA LYS A 259 -2.82 23.10 5.27
C LYS A 259 -2.19 21.79 5.74
N LEU A 260 -2.96 20.71 5.86
CA LEU A 260 -2.42 19.39 6.22
C LEU A 260 -1.41 18.90 5.18
N VAL A 261 -1.76 18.94 3.89
CA VAL A 261 -0.87 18.51 2.80
C VAL A 261 0.42 19.34 2.79
N GLN A 262 0.31 20.67 2.91
CA GLN A 262 1.49 21.55 3.01
C GLN A 262 2.31 21.24 4.27
N THR A 263 1.68 20.93 5.40
CA THR A 263 2.40 20.59 6.65
C THR A 263 3.17 19.28 6.52
N ALA A 264 2.59 18.26 5.88
CA ALA A 264 3.26 16.98 5.62
C ALA A 264 4.49 17.19 4.73
N PHE A 265 4.37 17.97 3.65
CA PHE A 265 5.50 18.37 2.81
C PHE A 265 6.59 19.09 3.62
N GLN A 266 6.22 20.08 4.45
CA GLN A 266 7.19 20.82 5.28
C GLN A 266 7.90 19.90 6.29
N CYS A 267 7.20 18.92 6.85
CA CYS A 267 7.79 17.93 7.75
C CYS A 267 8.89 17.14 7.04
N LEU A 268 8.62 16.65 5.83
CA LEU A 268 9.60 15.96 5.02
C LEU A 268 10.77 16.89 4.63
N ALA A 269 10.48 18.06 4.08
CA ALA A 269 11.50 19.00 3.61
C ALA A 269 12.51 19.39 4.71
N LYS A 270 12.02 19.65 5.93
CA LYS A 270 12.89 19.94 7.08
C LYS A 270 13.71 18.74 7.53
N ALA A 271 13.16 17.52 7.46
CA ALA A 271 13.94 16.31 7.76
C ALA A 271 15.02 16.06 6.71
N VAL A 272 14.69 16.22 5.44
CA VAL A 272 15.63 16.10 4.31
C VAL A 272 16.82 17.07 4.48
N SER A 273 16.57 18.31 4.88
CA SER A 273 17.64 19.32 5.09
C SER A 273 18.65 18.96 6.18
N MET A 274 18.33 18.00 7.06
CA MET A 274 19.25 17.51 8.09
C MET A 274 20.15 16.38 7.61
N VAL A 275 19.89 15.79 6.45
CA VAL A 275 20.60 14.60 5.97
C VAL A 275 22.02 14.95 5.56
N LYS A 276 22.97 14.39 6.29
CA LYS A 276 24.43 14.48 6.02
C LYS A 276 25.18 13.46 6.85
N PRO A 277 26.42 13.13 6.51
CA PRO A 277 27.26 12.28 7.36
C PRO A 277 27.33 12.78 8.81
N GLY A 278 27.20 11.88 9.77
CA GLY A 278 27.22 12.18 11.19
C GLY A 278 25.85 12.46 11.84
N THR A 279 24.80 12.70 11.07
CA THR A 279 23.45 12.89 11.59
C THR A 279 22.92 11.56 12.16
N LEU A 280 22.28 11.60 13.33
CA LEU A 280 21.62 10.45 13.92
C LEU A 280 20.23 10.28 13.29
N TYR A 281 19.87 9.09 12.87
CA TYR A 281 18.54 8.81 12.29
C TYR A 281 17.38 9.25 13.19
N ARG A 282 17.50 9.05 14.52
CA ARG A 282 16.49 9.45 15.51
C ARG A 282 16.23 10.97 15.55
N ASP A 283 17.15 11.80 15.09
CA ASP A 283 17.01 13.25 15.18
C ASP A 283 16.03 13.79 14.14
N LEU A 284 15.83 13.08 13.03
CA LEU A 284 14.80 13.39 12.03
C LEU A 284 13.41 13.47 12.62
N GLY A 285 13.06 12.51 13.49
CA GLY A 285 11.76 12.51 14.17
C GLY A 285 11.53 13.72 15.07
N THR A 286 12.60 14.34 15.57
CA THR A 286 12.48 15.55 16.42
C THR A 286 12.06 16.77 15.61
N VAL A 287 12.62 16.96 14.42
CA VAL A 287 12.28 18.12 13.56
C VAL A 287 10.90 17.93 12.93
N ILE A 288 10.58 16.71 12.48
CA ILE A 288 9.25 16.36 11.96
C ILE A 288 8.17 16.66 13.01
N HIS A 289 8.34 16.12 14.20
CA HIS A 289 7.38 16.29 15.29
C HIS A 289 7.16 17.77 15.67
N LYS A 290 8.24 18.56 15.81
CA LYS A 290 8.14 20.01 16.08
C LYS A 290 7.40 20.75 14.97
N THR A 291 7.62 20.39 13.72
CA THR A 291 6.97 21.01 12.56
C THR A 291 5.48 20.68 12.54
N ALA A 292 5.11 19.42 12.76
CA ALA A 292 3.71 18.98 12.83
C ALA A 292 2.97 19.68 13.99
N GLN A 293 3.56 19.70 15.20
CA GLN A 293 2.96 20.36 16.35
C GLN A 293 2.75 21.88 16.15
N ALA A 294 3.70 22.57 15.53
CA ALA A 294 3.56 23.99 15.22
C ALA A 294 2.37 24.29 14.29
N ASN A 295 1.91 23.30 13.54
CA ASN A 295 0.73 23.35 12.68
C ASN A 295 -0.49 22.63 13.26
N GLN A 296 -0.50 22.29 14.56
CA GLN A 296 -1.59 21.60 15.26
C GLN A 296 -1.90 20.20 14.69
N CYS A 297 -0.89 19.56 14.13
CA CYS A 297 -0.95 18.20 13.61
C CYS A 297 -0.17 17.22 14.50
N SER A 298 -0.44 15.93 14.35
CA SER A 298 0.28 14.86 15.03
C SER A 298 1.04 13.97 14.05
N VAL A 299 2.01 13.22 14.56
CA VAL A 299 2.87 12.32 13.77
C VAL A 299 2.56 10.89 14.12
N VAL A 300 2.23 10.07 13.12
CA VAL A 300 2.01 8.61 13.27
C VAL A 300 3.25 7.93 13.81
N ARG A 301 3.06 6.88 14.63
CA ARG A 301 4.16 6.20 15.33
C ARG A 301 4.38 4.76 14.92
N THR A 302 3.40 4.14 14.31
CA THR A 302 3.39 2.71 13.96
C THR A 302 4.24 2.42 12.74
N TYR A 303 4.26 3.35 11.78
CA TYR A 303 5.01 3.23 10.54
C TYR A 303 6.24 4.14 10.55
N CYS A 304 7.26 3.78 9.78
CA CYS A 304 8.54 4.48 9.75
C CYS A 304 9.20 4.36 8.38
N GLY A 305 10.09 5.29 8.04
CA GLY A 305 10.99 5.19 6.92
C GLY A 305 11.99 4.03 7.11
N HIS A 306 12.60 3.60 6.05
CA HIS A 306 13.41 2.39 6.02
C HIS A 306 14.61 2.49 5.05
N GLY A 307 15.60 1.65 5.28
CA GLY A 307 16.64 1.41 4.28
C GLY A 307 16.07 0.74 3.05
N ILE A 308 16.55 1.13 1.86
CA ILE A 308 16.07 0.62 0.57
C ILE A 308 17.24 0.44 -0.40
N GLY A 309 17.01 -0.29 -1.47
CA GLY A 309 17.96 -0.54 -2.55
C GLY A 309 17.73 -1.91 -3.16
N SER A 310 18.64 -2.87 -2.94
CA SER A 310 18.44 -4.25 -3.43
C SER A 310 17.35 -5.02 -2.66
N LEU A 311 16.94 -4.52 -1.49
CA LEU A 311 15.78 -4.97 -0.73
C LEU A 311 14.77 -3.84 -0.66
N PHE A 312 13.48 -4.18 -0.57
CA PHE A 312 12.40 -3.21 -0.44
C PHE A 312 12.50 -2.55 0.94
N HIS A 313 12.50 -3.35 2.01
CA HIS A 313 12.61 -2.86 3.38
C HIS A 313 13.80 -3.50 4.10
N THR A 314 14.71 -2.66 4.58
CA THR A 314 15.88 -3.09 5.39
C THR A 314 16.25 -2.02 6.42
N ALA A 315 17.29 -2.26 7.21
CA ALA A 315 17.82 -1.24 8.11
C ALA A 315 18.37 -0.01 7.34
N PRO A 316 18.21 1.23 7.88
CA PRO A 316 17.69 1.56 9.22
C PRO A 316 16.17 1.69 9.25
N ASN A 317 15.54 1.55 10.43
CA ASN A 317 14.19 2.05 10.67
C ASN A 317 14.28 3.52 11.11
N ILE A 318 13.46 4.39 10.51
CA ILE A 318 13.48 5.85 10.71
C ILE A 318 12.12 6.32 11.25
N PRO A 319 11.87 6.21 12.57
CA PRO A 319 10.64 6.73 13.16
C PRO A 319 10.56 8.25 13.06
N HIS A 320 9.38 8.76 12.72
CA HIS A 320 9.15 10.17 12.44
C HIS A 320 8.72 11.00 13.66
N TYR A 321 8.58 10.40 14.84
CA TYR A 321 8.15 11.06 16.05
C TYR A 321 9.31 11.37 17.01
N HIS A 322 9.11 12.36 17.87
CA HIS A 322 10.11 12.79 18.89
C HIS A 322 10.35 11.72 19.96
N LYS A 323 11.58 11.68 20.51
CA LYS A 323 12.03 10.72 21.53
C LYS A 323 11.98 9.26 21.08
N ASN A 324 12.07 9.00 19.79
CA ASN A 324 12.26 7.64 19.29
C ASN A 324 13.67 7.11 19.64
N LYS A 325 13.82 5.79 19.57
CA LYS A 325 15.06 5.08 19.95
C LYS A 325 15.82 4.53 18.74
N ALA A 326 15.61 5.08 17.55
CA ALA A 326 16.29 4.62 16.34
C ALA A 326 17.81 4.69 16.53
N LYS A 327 18.48 3.62 16.12
CA LYS A 327 19.93 3.46 16.18
C LYS A 327 20.56 3.84 14.85
N GLY A 328 21.82 4.24 14.87
CA GLY A 328 22.63 4.46 13.69
C GLY A 328 22.90 5.93 13.43
N ILE A 329 23.99 6.12 12.69
CA ILE A 329 24.52 7.43 12.25
C ILE A 329 24.62 7.36 10.74
N MET A 330 24.20 8.41 10.05
CA MET A 330 24.30 8.52 8.59
C MET A 330 25.76 8.49 8.15
N LYS A 331 26.04 7.68 7.13
CA LYS A 331 27.35 7.54 6.50
C LYS A 331 27.20 7.63 4.98
N PRO A 332 28.23 8.09 4.27
CA PRO A 332 28.22 8.05 2.81
C PRO A 332 27.88 6.65 2.28
N GLY A 333 27.01 6.58 1.27
CA GLY A 333 26.53 5.34 0.68
C GLY A 333 25.32 4.72 1.37
N HIS A 334 24.78 5.29 2.47
CA HIS A 334 23.47 4.88 2.99
C HIS A 334 22.35 5.35 2.07
N VAL A 335 21.40 4.47 1.77
CA VAL A 335 20.18 4.77 1.00
C VAL A 335 18.96 4.38 1.85
N PHE A 336 18.01 5.30 1.98
CA PHE A 336 16.84 5.14 2.85
C PHE A 336 15.71 6.08 2.45
N THR A 337 14.49 5.82 2.93
CA THR A 337 13.32 6.68 2.80
C THR A 337 13.11 7.57 4.02
N ILE A 338 12.53 8.73 3.82
CA ILE A 338 11.91 9.57 4.86
C ILE A 338 10.48 9.84 4.40
N GLU A 339 9.48 9.44 5.21
CA GLU A 339 8.08 9.34 4.78
C GLU A 339 7.10 9.72 5.91
N PRO A 340 7.16 10.92 6.49
CA PRO A 340 6.35 11.28 7.63
C PRO A 340 4.86 11.30 7.32
N MET A 341 4.08 10.54 8.09
CA MET A 341 2.61 10.50 8.06
C MET A 341 2.07 11.46 9.10
N ILE A 342 1.32 12.47 8.66
CA ILE A 342 0.87 13.60 9.46
C ILE A 342 -0.66 13.63 9.51
N ASN A 343 -1.22 13.66 10.72
CA ASN A 343 -2.67 13.61 10.96
C ASN A 343 -3.19 14.95 11.48
N LEU A 344 -4.39 15.35 11.05
CA LEU A 344 -5.15 16.47 11.65
C LEU A 344 -5.61 16.18 13.08
N GLY A 345 -5.70 14.92 13.45
CA GLY A 345 -6.15 14.47 14.76
C GLY A 345 -5.06 13.85 15.61
N GLY A 346 -5.42 12.78 16.32
CA GLY A 346 -4.50 11.99 17.12
C GLY A 346 -3.50 11.20 16.25
N TYR A 347 -2.43 10.72 16.86
CA TYR A 347 -1.40 9.96 16.17
C TYR A 347 -1.72 8.46 16.03
N ALA A 348 -2.76 7.98 16.72
CA ALA A 348 -3.09 6.57 16.75
C ALA A 348 -3.76 6.12 15.45
N ASP A 349 -3.40 4.93 15.02
CA ASP A 349 -3.92 4.25 13.85
C ASP A 349 -4.64 2.96 14.23
N VAL A 350 -5.43 2.45 13.30
CA VAL A 350 -6.02 1.13 13.33
C VAL A 350 -5.95 0.55 11.91
N THR A 351 -5.76 -0.76 11.80
CA THR A 351 -5.72 -1.45 10.50
C THR A 351 -7.08 -2.04 10.18
N TRP A 352 -7.54 -1.89 8.94
CA TRP A 352 -8.75 -2.55 8.45
C TRP A 352 -8.59 -4.08 8.43
N ASP A 353 -9.72 -4.78 8.37
CA ASP A 353 -9.72 -6.25 8.35
C ASP A 353 -9.19 -6.85 7.01
N ASP A 354 -8.76 -6.01 6.08
CA ASP A 354 -7.96 -6.37 4.90
C ASP A 354 -6.47 -6.63 5.23
N ASN A 355 -6.05 -6.36 6.48
CA ASN A 355 -4.70 -6.48 7.01
C ASN A 355 -3.66 -5.51 6.42
N TRP A 356 -4.10 -4.49 5.66
CA TRP A 356 -3.20 -3.53 5.02
C TRP A 356 -3.59 -2.08 5.28
N THR A 357 -4.82 -1.71 5.00
CA THR A 357 -5.26 -0.32 5.04
C THR A 357 -5.20 0.23 6.47
N ALA A 358 -4.27 1.14 6.71
CA ALA A 358 -4.13 1.83 8.00
C ALA A 358 -4.93 3.13 7.98
N VAL A 359 -5.82 3.32 8.95
CA VAL A 359 -6.64 4.53 9.08
C VAL A 359 -6.43 5.20 10.41
N THR A 360 -6.69 6.51 10.47
CA THR A 360 -6.67 7.23 11.75
C THR A 360 -7.75 6.72 12.70
N SER A 361 -7.41 6.53 13.97
CA SER A 361 -8.36 6.01 14.96
C SER A 361 -9.53 6.97 15.25
N ASP A 362 -9.39 8.25 14.92
CA ASP A 362 -10.41 9.29 15.12
C ASP A 362 -11.15 9.69 13.83
N GLY A 363 -10.80 9.12 12.67
CA GLY A 363 -11.42 9.37 11.38
C GLY A 363 -11.05 10.71 10.75
N LYS A 364 -10.04 11.42 11.27
CA LYS A 364 -9.55 12.67 10.68
C LYS A 364 -8.52 12.40 9.59
N ARG A 365 -8.39 13.33 8.65
CA ARG A 365 -7.49 13.18 7.49
C ARG A 365 -6.02 13.04 7.90
N SER A 366 -5.29 12.28 7.08
CA SER A 366 -3.84 12.10 7.11
C SER A 366 -3.24 12.48 5.76
N ALA A 367 -1.99 12.96 5.77
CA ALA A 367 -1.21 13.21 4.56
C ALA A 367 0.22 12.74 4.75
N GLN A 368 0.84 12.28 3.66
CA GLN A 368 2.21 11.77 3.63
C GLN A 368 2.95 12.31 2.42
N PHE A 369 4.25 12.50 2.56
CA PHE A 369 5.20 12.69 1.48
C PHE A 369 6.43 11.87 1.76
N GLU A 370 7.05 11.35 0.71
CA GLU A 370 8.20 10.49 0.80
C GLU A 370 9.22 10.75 -0.28
N HIS A 371 10.48 10.62 0.09
CA HIS A 371 11.59 10.53 -0.83
C HIS A 371 12.60 9.47 -0.44
N THR A 372 13.17 8.80 -1.44
CA THR A 372 14.40 8.01 -1.31
C THR A 372 15.62 8.93 -1.42
N MET A 373 16.57 8.76 -0.49
CA MET A 373 17.75 9.58 -0.35
C MET A 373 19.03 8.76 -0.34
N LEU A 374 20.10 9.33 -0.91
CA LEU A 374 21.48 8.85 -0.79
C LEU A 374 22.27 9.82 0.06
N VAL A 375 22.96 9.34 1.10
CA VAL A 375 23.96 10.14 1.83
C VAL A 375 25.24 10.20 1.00
N THR A 376 25.69 11.42 0.68
CA THR A 376 26.95 11.68 -0.02
C THR A 376 28.10 11.98 0.96
N GLU A 377 29.29 12.24 0.48
CA GLU A 377 30.46 12.59 1.33
C GLU A 377 30.23 13.88 2.15
N THR A 378 29.45 14.82 1.63
CA THR A 378 29.26 16.14 2.25
C THR A 378 27.83 16.50 2.61
N GLY A 379 26.84 15.69 2.17
CA GLY A 379 25.43 15.98 2.36
C GLY A 379 24.55 14.83 1.89
N TYR A 380 23.63 15.11 0.98
CA TYR A 380 22.70 14.12 0.42
C TYR A 380 22.41 14.37 -1.06
N GLU A 381 21.88 13.36 -1.70
CA GLU A 381 21.23 13.45 -3.00
C GLU A 381 19.78 12.95 -2.86
N LEU A 382 18.82 13.71 -3.38
CA LEU A 382 17.40 13.37 -3.39
C LEU A 382 17.10 12.57 -4.66
N LEU A 383 17.05 11.23 -4.54
CA LEU A 383 17.03 10.35 -5.71
C LEU A 383 15.70 10.34 -6.45
N THR A 384 14.62 10.65 -5.75
CA THR A 384 13.25 10.67 -6.29
C THR A 384 12.71 12.08 -6.53
N ALA A 385 13.60 13.08 -6.59
CA ALA A 385 13.23 14.46 -6.90
C ALA A 385 12.61 14.59 -8.30
N ARG A 386 11.81 15.64 -8.50
CA ARG A 386 11.39 16.07 -9.84
C ARG A 386 12.62 16.61 -10.59
N ALA A 387 12.68 16.35 -11.90
CA ALA A 387 13.85 16.69 -12.72
C ALA A 387 14.30 18.17 -12.60
N ASN A 388 13.36 19.08 -12.37
CA ASN A 388 13.61 20.52 -12.27
C ASN A 388 13.60 21.07 -10.83
N GLU A 389 13.47 20.19 -9.81
CA GLU A 389 13.34 20.57 -8.40
C GLU A 389 14.28 19.73 -7.52
N PRO A 390 15.60 19.92 -7.64
CA PRO A 390 16.56 19.14 -6.84
C PRO A 390 16.52 19.49 -5.34
N VAL A 391 15.84 20.58 -4.99
CA VAL A 391 15.59 21.03 -3.62
C VAL A 391 14.09 21.12 -3.40
N MET A 392 13.61 20.57 -2.28
CA MET A 392 12.19 20.58 -1.94
C MET A 392 11.68 21.99 -1.69
N THR A 393 10.93 22.53 -2.63
CA THR A 393 10.23 23.81 -2.53
C THR A 393 8.73 23.60 -2.67
N TRP A 394 7.96 24.16 -1.73
CA TRP A 394 6.50 24.05 -1.82
C TRP A 394 5.98 24.85 -3.01
N ASN A 395 5.30 24.15 -3.92
CA ASN A 395 4.50 24.76 -4.98
C ASN A 395 3.15 24.05 -5.00
N GLU A 396 2.10 24.73 -4.58
CA GLU A 396 0.75 24.14 -4.45
C GLU A 396 0.22 23.58 -5.77
N GLU A 397 0.59 24.16 -6.92
CA GLU A 397 0.15 23.67 -8.24
C GLU A 397 0.64 22.25 -8.54
N ASN A 398 1.82 21.87 -8.03
CA ASN A 398 2.35 20.52 -8.19
C ASN A 398 1.46 19.47 -7.51
N TYR A 399 0.73 19.86 -6.47
CA TYR A 399 -0.05 18.97 -5.61
C TYR A 399 -1.56 19.24 -5.67
N THR A 400 -2.03 20.03 -6.64
CA THR A 400 -3.45 20.28 -6.88
C THR A 400 -3.88 19.67 -8.22
N ARG A 401 -4.99 18.93 -8.20
CA ARG A 401 -5.65 18.35 -9.39
C ARG A 401 -6.99 19.04 -9.55
N LYS A 402 -7.08 19.88 -10.58
CA LYS A 402 -8.34 20.55 -10.96
C LYS A 402 -9.25 19.57 -11.69
N ASN A 403 -10.55 19.80 -11.61
CA ASN A 403 -11.59 19.02 -12.31
C ASN A 403 -11.43 19.11 -13.84
#